data_90d7698cbdceea9f7b81b35d3489b0ee
#
_entry.id   90d7698cbdceea9f7b81b35d3489b0ee
#
_cell.length_a   1.000
_cell.length_b   1.000
_cell.length_c   1.000
_cell.angle_alpha   90.00
_cell.angle_beta   90.00
_cell.angle_gamma   90.00
#
_symmetry.space_group_name_H-M   'P 1'
#
loop_
_entity.id
_entity.type
_entity.pdbx_description
1 polymer ?
#
loop_
_entity_poly.entity_id
_entity_poly.type
_entity_poly.pdbx_seq_one_letter_code
_entity_poly.pdbx_strand_id
1 'polypeptide(L)'
;NEILSKKGPVFQTAIIAGIMAAKRTGELIPLCHPLGLENCQVDILVNKKKEIEIICTASLTGKTGIEMEALMGASIAALTIYDMCKAMSHDIVIKETRLIEKRGGKSDFLFTDQ
;
A
#
# COMPACT_ATOMS: atom_id res chain seq x y z
N ASN A 1 -6.33 -15.45 5.45
CA ASN A 1 -5.36 -15.94 4.47
C ASN A 1 -3.96 -15.49 4.84
N GLU A 2 -3.01 -16.39 4.75
CA GLU A 2 -1.61 -16.08 5.03
C GLU A 2 -0.72 -17.04 4.23
N ILE A 3 0.48 -16.57 3.94
CA ILE A 3 1.52 -17.38 3.32
C ILE A 3 2.68 -17.40 4.30
N LEU A 4 3.21 -18.58 4.56
CA LEU A 4 4.39 -18.72 5.42
C LEU A 4 5.64 -18.89 4.56
N SER A 5 6.61 -18.03 4.78
CA SER A 5 7.91 -18.10 4.13
C SER A 5 8.98 -18.40 5.17
N LYS A 6 10.23 -18.60 4.73
CA LYS A 6 11.34 -18.76 5.66
C LYS A 6 11.54 -17.53 6.55
N LYS A 7 11.11 -16.36 6.07
CA LYS A 7 11.20 -15.10 6.80
C LYS A 7 10.01 -14.86 7.73
N GLY A 8 9.01 -15.75 7.70
CA GLY A 8 7.82 -15.64 8.53
C GLY A 8 6.54 -15.39 7.73
N PRO A 9 5.49 -14.87 8.39
CA PRO A 9 4.20 -14.65 7.75
C PRO A 9 4.27 -13.48 6.77
N VAL A 10 3.89 -13.74 5.52
CA VAL A 10 4.08 -12.79 4.42
C VAL A 10 3.12 -11.61 4.53
N PHE A 11 1.82 -11.87 4.67
CA PHE A 11 0.83 -10.79 4.68
C PHE A 11 0.97 -9.91 5.91
N GLN A 12 1.18 -10.49 7.07
CA GLN A 12 1.40 -9.74 8.31
C GLN A 12 2.60 -8.80 8.19
N THR A 13 3.69 -9.31 7.64
CA THR A 13 4.92 -8.51 7.46
C THR A 13 4.67 -7.39 6.45
N ALA A 14 3.97 -7.68 5.37
CA ALA A 14 3.67 -6.69 4.34
C ALA A 14 2.77 -5.57 4.88
N ILE A 15 1.79 -5.92 5.73
CA ILE A 15 0.91 -4.93 6.36
C ILE A 15 1.74 -3.96 7.20
N ILE A 16 2.63 -4.49 8.03
CA ILE A 16 3.49 -3.67 8.89
C ILE A 16 4.39 -2.78 8.03
N ALA A 17 5.02 -3.35 7.01
CA ALA A 17 5.91 -2.61 6.12
C ALA A 17 5.16 -1.48 5.40
N GLY A 18 3.96 -1.75 4.94
CA GLY A 18 3.13 -0.74 4.27
C GLY A 18 2.76 0.41 5.19
N ILE A 19 2.37 0.11 6.41
CA ILE A 19 2.05 1.15 7.40
C ILE A 19 3.28 1.99 7.71
N MET A 20 4.43 1.36 7.92
CA MET A 20 5.69 2.07 8.17
C MET A 20 6.05 2.98 6.99
N ALA A 21 5.91 2.48 5.78
CA ALA A 21 6.23 3.24 4.57
C ALA A 21 5.31 4.45 4.40
N ALA A 22 4.01 4.27 4.64
CA ALA A 22 3.06 5.37 4.56
C ALA A 22 3.46 6.51 5.51
N LYS A 23 3.87 6.16 6.72
CA LYS A 23 4.29 7.14 7.72
C LYS A 23 5.60 7.85 7.37
N ARG A 24 6.42 7.26 6.52
CA ARG A 24 7.72 7.80 6.12
C ARG A 24 7.74 8.40 4.72
N THR A 25 6.60 8.58 4.12
CA THR A 25 6.53 9.07 2.73
C THR A 25 7.27 10.38 2.55
N GLY A 26 7.09 11.33 3.48
CA GLY A 26 7.75 12.63 3.40
C GLY A 26 9.28 12.56 3.50
N GLU A 27 9.83 11.48 4.06
CA GLU A 27 11.27 11.28 4.13
C GLU A 27 11.83 10.71 2.83
N LEU A 28 11.00 10.02 2.05
CA LEU A 28 11.46 9.25 0.90
C LEU A 28 11.14 9.92 -0.43
N ILE A 29 10.05 10.67 -0.51
CA ILE A 29 9.64 11.34 -1.74
C ILE A 29 10.09 12.80 -1.68
N PRO A 30 11.01 13.22 -2.55
CA PRO A 30 11.48 14.61 -2.58
C PRO A 30 10.32 15.57 -2.81
N LEU A 31 10.36 16.70 -2.12
CA LEU A 31 9.36 17.75 -2.23
C LEU A 31 7.95 17.36 -1.76
N CYS A 32 7.83 16.22 -1.10
CA CYS A 32 6.59 15.81 -0.47
C CYS A 32 6.62 16.28 0.99
N HIS A 33 5.55 16.94 1.43
CA HIS A 33 5.48 17.42 2.81
C HIS A 33 5.31 16.25 3.77
N PRO A 34 6.05 16.23 4.89
CA PRO A 34 5.79 15.21 5.92
C PRO A 34 4.44 15.47 6.57
N LEU A 35 3.60 14.45 6.57
CA LEU A 35 2.27 14.54 7.17
C LEU A 35 2.18 13.55 8.34
N GLY A 36 1.58 14.02 9.43
CA GLY A 36 1.30 13.13 10.56
C GLY A 36 0.00 12.38 10.30
N LEU A 37 0.11 11.16 9.81
CA LEU A 37 -1.08 10.35 9.56
C LEU A 37 -1.81 10.03 10.86
N GLU A 38 -3.14 10.18 10.86
CA GLU A 38 -3.97 9.79 11.98
C GLU A 38 -4.31 8.32 11.93
N ASN A 39 -4.57 7.81 10.73
CA ASN A 39 -4.88 6.41 10.51
C ASN A 39 -4.21 5.91 9.25
N CYS A 40 -3.73 4.67 9.29
CA CYS A 40 -3.26 3.96 8.13
C CYS A 40 -3.60 2.49 8.29
N GLN A 41 -4.33 1.96 7.34
CA GLN A 41 -4.75 0.57 7.34
C GLN A 41 -4.33 -0.08 6.04
N VAL A 42 -3.77 -1.27 6.12
CA VAL A 42 -3.40 -2.06 4.95
C VAL A 42 -4.15 -3.37 5.02
N ASP A 43 -4.97 -3.62 4.02
CA ASP A 43 -5.72 -4.85 3.87
C ASP A 43 -5.17 -5.63 2.69
N ILE A 44 -5.02 -6.94 2.86
CA ILE A 44 -4.51 -7.82 1.82
C ILE A 44 -5.51 -8.95 1.62
N LEU A 45 -5.89 -9.17 0.37
CA LEU A 45 -6.83 -10.23 0.03
C LEU A 45 -6.44 -10.90 -1.28
N VAL A 46 -6.98 -12.09 -1.50
CA VAL A 46 -6.82 -12.80 -2.77
C VAL A 46 -8.14 -12.65 -3.51
N ASN A 47 -8.09 -12.07 -4.72
CA ASN A 47 -9.30 -11.80 -5.48
C ASN A 47 -9.76 -13.02 -6.28
N LYS A 48 -10.84 -12.86 -7.05
CA LYS A 48 -11.42 -13.96 -7.84
C LYS A 48 -10.49 -14.46 -8.93
N LYS A 49 -9.56 -13.63 -9.39
CA LYS A 49 -8.56 -14.01 -10.39
C LYS A 49 -7.34 -14.66 -9.75
N LYS A 50 -7.37 -14.90 -8.45
CA LYS A 50 -6.27 -15.45 -7.67
C LYS A 50 -5.03 -14.55 -7.68
N GLU A 51 -5.27 -13.24 -7.77
CA GLU A 51 -4.25 -12.22 -7.61
C GLU A 51 -4.33 -11.64 -6.22
N ILE A 52 -3.19 -11.21 -5.71
CA ILE A 52 -3.15 -10.54 -4.40
C ILE A 52 -3.47 -9.07 -4.61
N GLU A 53 -4.51 -8.60 -3.90
CA GLU A 53 -4.86 -7.18 -3.86
C GLU A 53 -4.45 -6.60 -2.53
N ILE A 54 -3.84 -5.44 -2.58
CA ILE A 54 -3.42 -4.70 -1.40
C ILE A 54 -4.14 -3.37 -1.43
N ILE A 55 -4.86 -3.07 -0.35
CA ILE A 55 -5.59 -1.82 -0.22
C ILE A 55 -5.02 -1.05 0.96
N CYS A 56 -4.40 0.08 0.68
CA CYS A 56 -3.89 0.95 1.72
C CYS A 56 -4.82 2.15 1.86
N THR A 57 -5.35 2.32 3.06
CA THR A 57 -6.23 3.44 3.38
C THR A 57 -5.53 4.32 4.39
N ALA A 58 -5.31 5.57 4.04
CA ALA A 58 -4.65 6.53 4.91
C ALA A 58 -5.55 7.74 5.10
N SER A 59 -5.61 8.26 6.31
CA SER A 59 -6.45 9.41 6.61
C SER A 59 -5.77 10.39 7.55
N LEU A 60 -6.16 11.63 7.43
CA LEU A 60 -5.64 12.75 8.17
C LEU A 60 -6.70 13.84 8.18
N THR A 61 -6.95 14.45 9.34
CA THR A 61 -7.81 15.61 9.42
C THR A 61 -7.04 16.82 8.90
N GLY A 62 -7.52 17.43 7.83
CA GLY A 62 -6.82 18.57 7.23
C GLY A 62 -7.21 18.75 5.78
N LYS A 63 -6.55 19.71 5.13
CA LYS A 63 -6.88 20.11 3.76
C LYS A 63 -5.95 19.53 2.71
N THR A 64 -4.89 18.84 3.12
CA THR A 64 -3.90 18.29 2.19
C THR A 64 -4.24 16.86 1.82
N GLY A 65 -4.17 16.53 0.54
CA GLY A 65 -4.36 15.17 0.10
C GLY A 65 -3.23 14.26 0.59
N ILE A 66 -3.57 13.01 0.85
CA ILE A 66 -2.65 12.02 1.40
C ILE A 66 -2.46 10.85 0.45
N GLU A 67 -2.67 11.10 -0.85
CA GLU A 67 -2.56 10.07 -1.87
C GLU A 67 -1.18 9.44 -1.93
N MET A 68 -0.13 10.24 -1.70
CA MET A 68 1.24 9.73 -1.77
C MET A 68 1.50 8.72 -0.65
N GLU A 69 0.98 8.99 0.55
CA GLU A 69 1.12 8.07 1.68
C GLU A 69 0.41 6.74 1.41
N ALA A 70 -0.79 6.80 0.85
CA ALA A 70 -1.54 5.59 0.51
C ALA A 70 -0.84 4.79 -0.60
N LEU A 71 -0.37 5.47 -1.63
CA LEU A 71 0.36 4.82 -2.73
C LEU A 71 1.67 4.22 -2.25
N MET A 72 2.40 4.93 -1.39
CA MET A 72 3.64 4.42 -0.82
C MET A 72 3.37 3.17 0.01
N GLY A 73 2.34 3.19 0.85
CA GLY A 73 2.00 2.05 1.69
C GLY A 73 1.67 0.81 0.87
N ALA A 74 0.85 0.97 -0.15
CA ALA A 74 0.49 -0.15 -1.03
C ALA A 74 1.70 -0.67 -1.80
N SER A 75 2.55 0.23 -2.29
CA SER A 75 3.73 -0.14 -3.08
C SER A 75 4.75 -0.91 -2.26
N ILE A 76 5.03 -0.46 -1.04
CA ILE A 76 6.00 -1.15 -0.18
C ILE A 76 5.44 -2.46 0.34
N ALA A 77 4.14 -2.54 0.61
CA ALA A 77 3.52 -3.82 0.96
C ALA A 77 3.68 -4.83 -0.19
N ALA A 78 3.43 -4.40 -1.43
CA ALA A 78 3.60 -5.25 -2.60
C ALA A 78 5.05 -5.71 -2.76
N LEU A 79 5.99 -4.79 -2.60
CA LEU A 79 7.42 -5.10 -2.72
C LEU A 79 7.86 -6.06 -1.61
N THR A 80 7.30 -5.93 -0.42
CA THR A 80 7.58 -6.84 0.70
C THR A 80 7.10 -8.25 0.39
N ILE A 81 5.89 -8.39 -0.17
CA ILE A 81 5.39 -9.70 -0.60
C ILE A 81 6.31 -10.29 -1.65
N TYR A 82 6.71 -9.49 -2.62
CA TYR A 82 7.65 -9.92 -3.66
C TYR A 82 8.94 -10.45 -3.04
N ASP A 83 9.54 -9.68 -2.15
CA ASP A 83 10.80 -10.07 -1.51
C ASP A 83 10.66 -11.38 -0.73
N MET A 84 9.59 -11.52 0.02
CA MET A 84 9.40 -12.71 0.87
C MET A 84 9.01 -13.95 0.08
N CYS A 85 8.45 -13.79 -1.11
CA CYS A 85 7.99 -14.90 -1.94
C CYS A 85 8.88 -15.23 -3.14
N LYS A 86 9.88 -14.41 -3.43
CA LYS A 86 10.70 -14.58 -4.64
C LYS A 86 11.43 -15.92 -4.71
N ALA A 87 11.73 -16.54 -3.57
CA ALA A 87 12.36 -17.85 -3.54
C ALA A 87 11.41 -18.98 -3.96
N MET A 88 10.10 -18.71 -3.96
CA MET A 88 9.09 -19.71 -4.33
C MET A 88 8.78 -19.70 -5.83
N SER A 89 9.02 -18.56 -6.50
CA SER A 89 8.70 -18.41 -7.91
C SER A 89 9.45 -17.24 -8.50
N HIS A 90 9.87 -17.40 -9.76
CA HIS A 90 10.47 -16.31 -10.54
C HIS A 90 9.42 -15.50 -11.32
N ASP A 91 8.16 -15.92 -11.25
CA ASP A 91 7.10 -15.35 -12.07
C ASP A 91 6.22 -14.34 -11.34
N ILE A 92 6.67 -13.86 -10.19
CA ILE A 92 5.92 -12.87 -9.44
C ILE A 92 6.00 -11.52 -10.14
N VAL A 93 4.85 -10.93 -10.38
CA VAL A 93 4.76 -9.63 -11.06
C VAL A 93 3.94 -8.69 -10.19
N ILE A 94 4.49 -7.51 -9.94
CA ILE A 94 3.72 -6.41 -9.38
C ILE A 94 3.05 -5.73 -10.56
N LYS A 95 1.73 -5.90 -10.66
CA LYS A 95 1.02 -5.51 -11.89
C LYS A 95 0.73 -4.02 -11.96
N GLU A 96 0.29 -3.46 -10.84
CA GLU A 96 -0.18 -2.09 -10.89
C GLU A 96 -0.36 -1.55 -9.47
N THR A 97 -0.09 -0.27 -9.30
CA THR A 97 -0.45 0.49 -8.10
C THR A 97 -1.18 1.73 -8.57
N ARG A 98 -2.38 1.99 -8.04
CA ARG A 98 -3.16 3.14 -8.47
C ARG A 98 -3.96 3.73 -7.33
N LEU A 99 -4.29 5.00 -7.48
CA LEU A 99 -5.21 5.68 -6.59
C LEU A 99 -6.64 5.24 -6.92
N ILE A 100 -7.37 4.82 -5.89
CA ILE A 100 -8.76 4.40 -6.04
C ILE A 100 -9.71 5.53 -5.62
N GLU A 101 -9.41 6.18 -4.50
CA GLU A 101 -10.28 7.20 -3.96
C GLU A 101 -9.47 8.23 -3.19
N LYS A 102 -9.85 9.49 -3.34
CA LYS A 102 -9.26 10.61 -2.62
C LYS A 102 -10.36 11.58 -2.24
N ARG A 103 -10.40 11.98 -0.97
CA ARG A 103 -11.38 12.94 -0.46
C ARG A 103 -10.70 13.99 0.40
N GLY A 104 -11.27 15.19 0.46
CA GLY A 104 -10.83 16.24 1.36
C GLY A 104 -9.65 17.07 0.88
N GLY A 105 -9.21 16.89 -0.37
CA GLY A 105 -8.20 17.75 -0.96
C GLY A 105 -8.82 18.86 -1.79
N LYS A 106 -8.09 19.35 -2.79
CA LYS A 106 -8.60 20.36 -3.72
C LYS A 106 -9.76 19.82 -4.55
N SER A 107 -9.78 18.52 -4.82
CA SER A 107 -10.86 17.84 -5.50
C SER A 107 -10.91 16.40 -5.05
N ASP A 108 -12.10 15.85 -5.03
CA ASP A 108 -12.29 14.44 -4.75
C ASP A 108 -12.03 13.63 -6.02
N PHE A 109 -11.63 12.39 -5.83
CA PHE A 109 -11.38 11.45 -6.92
C PHE A 109 -11.90 10.07 -6.54
N LEU A 110 -12.52 9.43 -7.51
CA LEU A 110 -12.94 8.04 -7.38
C LEU A 110 -12.62 7.32 -8.69
N PHE A 111 -11.81 6.29 -8.63
CA PHE A 111 -11.52 5.46 -9.79
C PHE A 111 -12.75 4.62 -10.13
N THR A 112 -13.16 4.67 -11.39
CA THR A 112 -14.23 3.83 -11.88
C THR A 112 -13.67 2.90 -12.95
N ASP A 113 -13.87 1.61 -12.75
CA ASP A 113 -13.48 0.62 -13.74
C ASP A 113 -14.54 0.57 -14.84
N GLN A 114 -14.12 0.75 -16.06
CA GLN A 114 -15.03 0.75 -17.21
C GLN A 114 -14.84 -0.47 -18.07
#